data_7f3cfe0f6abf5a492a50079d8b7ac0c6
#
_entry.id   7f3cfe0f6abf5a492a50079d8b7ac0c6
#
_cell.length_a   1.000
_cell.length_b   1.000
_cell.length_c   1.000
_cell.angle_alpha   90.00
_cell.angle_beta   90.00
_cell.angle_gamma   90.00
#
_symmetry.space_group_name_H-M   'P 1'
#
loop_
_entity.id
_entity.type
_entity.pdbx_description
1 polymer ?
#
loop_
_entity_poly.entity_id
_entity_poly.type
_entity_poly.pdbx_seq_one_letter_code
_entity_poly.pdbx_strand_id
1 'polypeptide(L)'
;MSGSKTSQLRIHAALATVALLFSLNYVISKQGLHAFSSMTFAYVRVLGSAIVLNLLFGKQNLPPFSRTDRWRVVGYSILGVVINQFLFLGGLALTSAHVTAILMTLIPVFALGAAIILGRERASLAKIGGIALALAGALAVVGGEGLHGADKSLVGDLLLIGNGVAYSLYLVLSKPDMKRLTPQRVIARMFAIGAVIMLPISAWSMWTEKWASIPGTAWLALLFVIAGPTVAAYLLNAWALAHTDSSLVATYIYVQPVLTIILAAIFLGETIQPIAIVAAVMIFAGVYLAGRPAPPAALPEAVPGGPD
;
A
#
# COMPACT_ATOMS: atom_id res chain seq x y z
N MET A 1 -21.45 2.98 -30.72
CA MET A 1 -21.00 1.81 -29.93
C MET A 1 -19.48 1.59 -29.86
N SER A 2 -18.66 2.26 -30.69
CA SER A 2 -17.18 2.11 -30.63
C SER A 2 -16.50 2.90 -29.49
N GLY A 3 -17.03 4.03 -29.05
CA GLY A 3 -16.45 4.86 -27.98
C GLY A 3 -16.46 4.19 -26.59
N SER A 4 -17.42 3.32 -26.31
CA SER A 4 -17.51 2.58 -25.04
C SER A 4 -16.39 1.52 -24.90
N LYS A 5 -16.09 0.77 -25.95
CA LYS A 5 -15.03 -0.27 -25.94
C LYS A 5 -13.62 0.32 -25.81
N THR A 6 -13.35 1.43 -26.49
CA THR A 6 -12.05 2.13 -26.41
C THR A 6 -11.82 2.73 -25.01
N SER A 7 -12.89 3.22 -24.37
CA SER A 7 -12.82 3.70 -22.98
C SER A 7 -12.51 2.57 -22.00
N GLN A 8 -13.18 1.44 -22.11
CA GLN A 8 -12.93 0.25 -21.28
C GLN A 8 -11.49 -0.27 -21.41
N LEU A 9 -11.01 -0.41 -22.65
CA LEU A 9 -9.63 -0.86 -22.90
C LEU A 9 -8.59 0.07 -22.25
N ARG A 10 -8.80 1.39 -22.28
CA ARG A 10 -7.91 2.37 -21.63
C ARG A 10 -7.90 2.22 -20.13
N ILE A 11 -9.06 1.97 -19.51
CA ILE A 11 -9.18 1.73 -18.06
C ILE A 11 -8.40 0.48 -17.66
N HIS A 12 -8.64 -0.64 -18.36
CA HIS A 12 -7.92 -1.89 -18.11
C HIS A 12 -6.40 -1.75 -18.32
N ALA A 13 -5.97 -1.06 -19.37
CA ALA A 13 -4.56 -0.79 -19.63
C ALA A 13 -3.92 0.06 -18.51
N ALA A 14 -4.61 1.10 -18.04
CA ALA A 14 -4.13 1.92 -16.92
C ALA A 14 -3.99 1.11 -15.64
N LEU A 15 -5.00 0.30 -15.29
CA LEU A 15 -4.98 -0.54 -14.08
C LEU A 15 -3.92 -1.65 -14.16
N ALA A 16 -3.74 -2.27 -15.34
CA ALA A 16 -2.68 -3.24 -15.56
C ALA A 16 -1.28 -2.59 -15.43
N THR A 17 -1.12 -1.38 -15.95
CA THR A 17 0.12 -0.60 -15.77
C THR A 17 0.38 -0.27 -14.31
N VAL A 18 -0.65 0.12 -13.55
CA VAL A 18 -0.53 0.36 -12.10
C VAL A 18 -0.10 -0.91 -11.38
N ALA A 19 -0.74 -2.06 -11.66
CA ALA A 19 -0.38 -3.33 -11.05
C ALA A 19 1.07 -3.72 -11.37
N LEU A 20 1.49 -3.54 -12.62
CA LEU A 20 2.87 -3.81 -13.05
C LEU A 20 3.88 -2.88 -12.34
N LEU A 21 3.59 -1.58 -12.26
CA LEU A 21 4.47 -0.61 -11.61
C LEU A 21 4.64 -0.93 -10.12
N PHE A 22 3.57 -1.32 -9.41
CA PHE A 22 3.67 -1.73 -8.01
C PHE A 22 4.42 -3.06 -7.86
N SER A 23 4.20 -4.03 -8.74
CA SER A 23 4.94 -5.29 -8.71
C SER A 23 6.44 -5.09 -8.95
N LEU A 24 6.78 -4.26 -9.93
CA LEU A 24 8.17 -3.85 -10.18
C LEU A 24 8.77 -3.06 -9.02
N ASN A 25 7.94 -2.28 -8.28
CA ASN A 25 8.42 -1.55 -7.11
C ASN A 25 9.03 -2.47 -6.05
N TYR A 26 8.43 -3.63 -5.77
CA TYR A 26 8.99 -4.59 -4.80
C TYR A 26 10.36 -5.10 -5.25
N VAL A 27 10.46 -5.53 -6.51
CA VAL A 27 11.69 -6.11 -7.08
C VAL A 27 12.80 -5.07 -7.23
N ILE A 28 12.48 -3.92 -7.82
CA ILE A 28 13.47 -2.85 -8.08
C ILE A 28 13.91 -2.17 -6.79
N SER A 29 12.98 -1.95 -5.81
CA SER A 29 13.38 -1.46 -4.50
C SER A 29 14.28 -2.44 -3.77
N LYS A 30 14.01 -3.76 -3.87
CA LYS A 30 14.88 -4.79 -3.28
C LYS A 30 16.29 -4.72 -3.86
N GLN A 31 16.44 -4.56 -5.18
CA GLN A 31 17.75 -4.36 -5.82
C GLN A 31 18.42 -3.06 -5.35
N GLY A 32 17.69 -1.96 -5.25
CA GLY A 32 18.22 -0.69 -4.73
C GLY A 32 18.75 -0.81 -3.30
N LEU A 33 18.08 -1.61 -2.46
CA LEU A 33 18.45 -1.86 -1.07
C LEU A 33 19.74 -2.69 -0.89
N HIS A 34 20.28 -3.30 -1.95
CA HIS A 34 21.63 -3.88 -1.90
C HIS A 34 22.74 -2.83 -1.90
N ALA A 35 22.48 -1.64 -2.42
CA ALA A 35 23.47 -0.58 -2.56
C ALA A 35 23.25 0.59 -1.59
N PHE A 36 21.99 0.87 -1.21
CA PHE A 36 21.63 1.88 -0.24
C PHE A 36 21.23 1.26 1.10
N SER A 37 21.49 1.95 2.19
CA SER A 37 20.80 1.64 3.45
C SER A 37 19.30 1.91 3.31
N SER A 38 18.47 1.12 3.99
CA SER A 38 17.00 1.25 3.87
C SER A 38 16.48 2.63 4.29
N MET A 39 17.11 3.26 5.28
CA MET A 39 16.74 4.61 5.74
C MET A 39 17.11 5.69 4.73
N THR A 40 18.31 5.61 4.13
CA THR A 40 18.73 6.53 3.08
C THR A 40 17.86 6.40 1.84
N PHE A 41 17.60 5.15 1.40
CA PHE A 41 16.73 4.89 0.26
C PHE A 41 15.31 5.43 0.48
N ALA A 42 14.74 5.19 1.68
CA ALA A 42 13.42 5.70 2.06
C ALA A 42 13.36 7.23 2.02
N TYR A 43 14.36 7.88 2.61
CA TYR A 43 14.41 9.33 2.66
C TYR A 43 14.53 9.96 1.27
N VAL A 44 15.50 9.51 0.47
CA VAL A 44 15.73 10.08 -0.88
C VAL A 44 14.53 9.83 -1.80
N ARG A 45 13.87 8.65 -1.67
CA ARG A 45 12.61 8.36 -2.35
C ARG A 45 11.52 9.36 -1.96
N VAL A 46 11.31 9.60 -0.67
CA VAL A 46 10.27 10.52 -0.18
C VAL A 46 10.58 11.96 -0.57
N LEU A 47 11.83 12.39 -0.44
CA LEU A 47 12.27 13.73 -0.84
C LEU A 47 12.08 13.95 -2.34
N GLY A 48 12.53 13.03 -3.19
CA GLY A 48 12.35 13.11 -4.63
C GLY A 48 10.88 13.14 -5.02
N SER A 49 10.06 12.28 -4.40
CA SER A 49 8.61 12.29 -4.62
C SER A 49 7.95 13.57 -4.13
N ALA A 50 8.38 14.13 -3.00
CA ALA A 50 7.91 15.41 -2.49
C ALA A 50 8.19 16.55 -3.47
N ILE A 51 9.39 16.58 -4.03
CA ILE A 51 9.77 17.58 -5.05
C ILE A 51 8.85 17.46 -6.27
N VAL A 52 8.76 16.28 -6.87
CA VAL A 52 7.94 16.05 -8.07
C VAL A 52 6.46 16.37 -7.83
N LEU A 53 5.88 15.85 -6.74
CA LEU A 53 4.46 16.08 -6.43
C LEU A 53 4.16 17.55 -6.11
N ASN A 54 5.06 18.27 -5.45
CA ASN A 54 4.84 19.70 -5.19
C ASN A 54 5.06 20.57 -6.44
N LEU A 55 5.95 20.19 -7.34
CA LEU A 55 6.06 20.85 -8.65
C LEU A 55 4.79 20.67 -9.47
N LEU A 56 4.19 19.47 -9.47
CA LEU A 56 2.97 19.19 -10.24
C LEU A 56 1.70 19.75 -9.57
N PHE A 57 1.58 19.70 -8.25
CA PHE A 57 0.32 19.98 -7.54
C PHE A 57 0.43 21.02 -6.44
N GLY A 58 1.62 21.54 -6.15
CA GLY A 58 1.85 22.50 -5.05
C GLY A 58 1.29 23.91 -5.31
N LYS A 59 1.23 24.34 -6.57
CA LYS A 59 0.79 25.68 -7.02
C LYS A 59 -0.67 25.69 -7.49
N GLN A 60 -1.58 25.11 -6.72
CA GLN A 60 -3.00 25.22 -7.05
C GLN A 60 -3.60 26.46 -6.35
N ASN A 61 -4.35 27.29 -7.09
CA ASN A 61 -5.09 28.44 -6.56
C ASN A 61 -6.30 27.99 -5.73
N LEU A 62 -6.03 27.30 -4.62
CA LEU A 62 -7.02 26.80 -3.70
C LEU A 62 -6.84 27.44 -2.32
N PRO A 63 -7.93 27.62 -1.55
CA PRO A 63 -7.85 28.16 -0.20
C PRO A 63 -6.79 27.42 0.66
N PRO A 64 -6.08 28.11 1.57
CA PRO A 64 -5.14 27.45 2.46
C PRO A 64 -5.87 26.44 3.35
N PHE A 65 -5.18 25.36 3.72
CA PHE A 65 -5.69 24.40 4.70
C PHE A 65 -6.03 25.12 6.03
N SER A 66 -7.17 24.81 6.62
CA SER A 66 -7.51 25.25 7.97
C SER A 66 -6.46 24.74 8.98
N ARG A 67 -6.45 25.31 10.18
CA ARG A 67 -5.55 24.85 11.25
C ARG A 67 -5.75 23.37 11.56
N THR A 68 -7.00 22.93 11.61
CA THR A 68 -7.36 21.53 11.85
C THR A 68 -6.88 20.63 10.72
N ASP A 69 -7.08 21.05 9.45
CA ASP A 69 -6.63 20.26 8.29
C ASP A 69 -5.11 20.08 8.27
N ARG A 70 -4.35 21.12 8.66
CA ARG A 70 -2.88 21.02 8.75
C ARG A 70 -2.45 19.93 9.73
N TRP A 71 -3.02 19.88 10.92
CA TRP A 71 -2.68 18.85 11.91
C TRP A 71 -3.10 17.46 11.47
N ARG A 72 -4.26 17.32 10.81
CA ARG A 72 -4.68 16.04 10.21
C ARG A 72 -3.70 15.57 9.13
N VAL A 73 -3.29 16.49 8.23
CA VAL A 73 -2.31 16.19 7.19
C VAL A 73 -0.96 15.78 7.79
N VAL A 74 -0.52 16.40 8.91
CA VAL A 74 0.67 15.94 9.65
C VAL A 74 0.49 14.51 10.16
N GLY A 75 -0.64 14.18 10.77
CA GLY A 75 -0.95 12.81 11.20
C GLY A 75 -0.95 11.81 10.05
N TYR A 76 -1.56 12.17 8.90
CA TYR A 76 -1.53 11.35 7.68
C TYR A 76 -0.13 11.19 7.12
N SER A 77 0.71 12.23 7.22
CA SER A 77 2.11 12.20 6.83
C SER A 77 2.91 11.20 7.66
N ILE A 78 2.69 11.21 8.98
CA ILE A 78 3.37 10.29 9.90
C ILE A 78 2.97 8.85 9.59
N LEU A 79 1.67 8.55 9.49
CA LEU A 79 1.18 7.18 9.25
C LEU A 79 1.44 6.71 7.81
N GLY A 80 1.06 7.53 6.82
CA GLY A 80 1.04 7.14 5.41
C GLY A 80 2.35 7.38 4.66
N VAL A 81 3.30 8.15 5.24
CA VAL A 81 4.60 8.40 4.62
C VAL A 81 5.73 7.95 5.54
N VAL A 82 5.90 8.57 6.72
CA VAL A 82 7.08 8.35 7.56
C VAL A 82 7.16 6.89 8.04
N ILE A 83 6.16 6.46 8.81
CA ILE A 83 6.10 5.08 9.34
C ILE A 83 6.00 4.09 8.19
N ASN A 84 5.14 4.38 7.21
CA ASN A 84 4.96 3.53 6.05
C ASN A 84 6.28 3.26 5.32
N GLN A 85 7.06 4.28 4.97
CA GLN A 85 8.28 4.09 4.18
C GLN A 85 9.40 3.40 4.97
N PHE A 86 9.58 3.75 6.25
CA PHE A 86 10.60 3.10 7.08
C PHE A 86 10.29 1.62 7.31
N LEU A 87 9.04 1.30 7.67
CA LEU A 87 8.65 -0.08 7.91
C LEU A 87 8.63 -0.91 6.62
N PHE A 88 8.15 -0.32 5.51
CA PHE A 88 8.11 -1.00 4.21
C PHE A 88 9.53 -1.34 3.71
N LEU A 89 10.41 -0.34 3.61
CA LEU A 89 11.75 -0.56 3.06
C LEU A 89 12.67 -1.29 4.04
N GLY A 90 12.50 -1.05 5.34
CA GLY A 90 13.17 -1.83 6.38
C GLY A 90 12.77 -3.31 6.34
N GLY A 91 11.49 -3.60 6.22
CA GLY A 91 10.96 -4.95 6.08
C GLY A 91 11.42 -5.61 4.78
N LEU A 92 11.27 -4.94 3.65
CA LEU A 92 11.71 -5.44 2.34
C LEU A 92 13.23 -5.71 2.29
N ALA A 93 14.04 -4.95 3.02
CA ALA A 93 15.47 -5.21 3.11
C ALA A 93 15.79 -6.56 3.79
N LEU A 94 14.95 -6.99 4.72
CA LEU A 94 15.17 -8.17 5.58
C LEU A 94 14.44 -9.43 5.11
N THR A 95 13.39 -9.31 4.29
CA THR A 95 12.62 -10.45 3.75
C THR A 95 12.63 -10.45 2.21
N SER A 96 11.95 -11.43 1.60
CA SER A 96 11.87 -11.54 0.14
C SER A 96 10.86 -10.57 -0.49
N ALA A 97 11.03 -10.28 -1.80
CA ALA A 97 10.11 -9.41 -2.51
C ALA A 97 8.73 -10.06 -2.68
N HIS A 98 8.67 -11.39 -2.92
CA HIS A 98 7.42 -12.10 -3.06
C HIS A 98 6.64 -12.18 -1.74
N VAL A 99 7.29 -12.43 -0.59
CA VAL A 99 6.65 -12.39 0.74
C VAL A 99 6.13 -10.98 1.03
N THR A 100 6.94 -9.96 0.75
CA THR A 100 6.50 -8.56 0.89
C THR A 100 5.20 -8.31 0.13
N ALA A 101 5.12 -8.73 -1.15
CA ALA A 101 3.92 -8.53 -1.96
C ALA A 101 2.70 -9.28 -1.41
N ILE A 102 2.89 -10.51 -0.89
CA ILE A 102 1.83 -11.28 -0.24
C ILE A 102 1.32 -10.56 1.02
N LEU A 103 2.21 -10.13 1.90
CA LEU A 103 1.84 -9.44 3.14
C LEU A 103 1.16 -8.09 2.88
N MET A 104 1.52 -7.38 1.80
CA MET A 104 0.85 -6.11 1.45
C MET A 104 -0.61 -6.30 1.02
N THR A 105 -1.04 -7.49 0.62
CA THR A 105 -2.46 -7.78 0.36
C THR A 105 -3.33 -7.82 1.62
N LEU A 106 -2.73 -7.79 2.82
CA LEU A 106 -3.46 -7.62 4.09
C LEU A 106 -3.94 -6.19 4.34
N ILE A 107 -3.45 -5.20 3.60
CA ILE A 107 -3.86 -3.79 3.77
C ILE A 107 -5.40 -3.63 3.77
N PRO A 108 -6.17 -4.20 2.84
CA PRO A 108 -7.64 -4.11 2.89
C PRO A 108 -8.25 -4.75 4.14
N VAL A 109 -7.65 -5.84 4.62
CA VAL A 109 -8.09 -6.54 5.85
C VAL A 109 -7.88 -5.67 7.08
N PHE A 110 -6.70 -5.09 7.22
CA PHE A 110 -6.41 -4.15 8.31
C PHE A 110 -7.26 -2.89 8.21
N ALA A 111 -7.52 -2.37 6.98
CA ALA A 111 -8.40 -1.23 6.78
C ALA A 111 -9.84 -1.53 7.21
N LEU A 112 -10.35 -2.71 6.87
CA LEU A 112 -11.67 -3.17 7.31
C LEU A 112 -11.72 -3.31 8.84
N GLY A 113 -10.73 -3.96 9.44
CA GLY A 113 -10.61 -4.09 10.90
C GLY A 113 -10.60 -2.72 11.60
N ALA A 114 -9.78 -1.79 11.10
CA ALA A 114 -9.73 -0.42 11.60
C ALA A 114 -11.08 0.31 11.43
N ALA A 115 -11.75 0.13 10.30
CA ALA A 115 -13.07 0.74 10.05
C ALA A 115 -14.15 0.21 11.01
N ILE A 116 -14.12 -1.09 11.33
CA ILE A 116 -15.01 -1.71 12.32
C ILE A 116 -14.72 -1.16 13.73
N ILE A 117 -13.45 -1.15 14.15
CA ILE A 117 -13.02 -0.65 15.47
C ILE A 117 -13.41 0.83 15.65
N LEU A 118 -13.27 1.64 14.60
CA LEU A 118 -13.64 3.06 14.61
C LEU A 118 -15.14 3.31 14.41
N GLY A 119 -15.97 2.26 14.40
CA GLY A 119 -17.43 2.36 14.23
C GLY A 119 -17.88 2.87 12.85
N ARG A 120 -17.00 2.85 11.84
CA ARG A 120 -17.31 3.31 10.48
C ARG A 120 -17.90 2.23 9.59
N GLU A 121 -17.74 0.97 9.99
CA GLU A 121 -18.35 -0.20 9.37
C GLU A 121 -18.92 -1.16 10.41
N ARG A 122 -20.01 -1.85 10.03
CA ARG A 122 -20.61 -2.88 10.89
C ARG A 122 -19.85 -4.21 10.71
N ALA A 123 -19.56 -4.85 11.84
CA ALA A 123 -19.05 -6.21 11.85
C ALA A 123 -20.12 -7.19 11.33
N SER A 124 -19.70 -8.22 10.60
CA SER A 124 -20.52 -9.37 10.24
C SER A 124 -19.67 -10.63 10.36
N LEU A 125 -20.29 -11.80 10.50
CA LEU A 125 -19.57 -13.07 10.58
C LEU A 125 -18.67 -13.30 9.36
N ALA A 126 -19.12 -12.93 8.17
CA ALA A 126 -18.33 -13.03 6.94
C ALA A 126 -17.07 -12.14 7.01
N LYS A 127 -17.22 -10.89 7.49
CA LYS A 127 -16.10 -9.96 7.65
C LYS A 127 -15.08 -10.47 8.68
N ILE A 128 -15.57 -10.91 9.85
CA ILE A 128 -14.70 -11.43 10.92
C ILE A 128 -14.00 -12.71 10.47
N GLY A 129 -14.73 -13.64 9.85
CA GLY A 129 -14.15 -14.88 9.30
C GLY A 129 -13.14 -14.62 8.20
N GLY A 130 -13.41 -13.64 7.32
CA GLY A 130 -12.48 -13.20 6.28
C GLY A 130 -11.19 -12.60 6.86
N ILE A 131 -11.30 -11.74 7.87
CA ILE A 131 -10.15 -11.18 8.59
C ILE A 131 -9.33 -12.31 9.23
N ALA A 132 -9.99 -13.24 9.95
CA ALA A 132 -9.31 -14.35 10.61
C ALA A 132 -8.58 -15.26 9.62
N LEU A 133 -9.20 -15.59 8.48
CA LEU A 133 -8.59 -16.41 7.42
C LEU A 133 -7.37 -15.72 6.79
N ALA A 134 -7.47 -14.40 6.53
CA ALA A 134 -6.35 -13.65 5.97
C ALA A 134 -5.17 -13.55 6.96
N LEU A 135 -5.45 -13.35 8.25
CA LEU A 135 -4.42 -13.34 9.29
C LEU A 135 -3.78 -14.72 9.47
N ALA A 136 -4.56 -15.81 9.41
CA ALA A 136 -4.01 -17.16 9.42
C ALA A 136 -3.07 -17.42 8.24
N GLY A 137 -3.41 -16.94 7.03
CA GLY A 137 -2.52 -16.97 5.88
C GLY A 137 -1.23 -16.17 6.09
N ALA A 138 -1.31 -14.99 6.69
CA ALA A 138 -0.12 -14.21 7.04
C ALA A 138 0.78 -14.92 8.04
N LEU A 139 0.21 -15.52 9.07
CA LEU A 139 0.95 -16.34 10.06
C LEU A 139 1.59 -17.56 9.40
N ALA A 140 0.94 -18.18 8.41
CA ALA A 140 1.49 -19.31 7.69
C ALA A 140 2.73 -18.92 6.86
N VAL A 141 2.74 -17.78 6.17
CA VAL A 141 3.92 -17.33 5.42
C VAL A 141 5.06 -16.92 6.35
N VAL A 142 4.76 -16.19 7.41
CA VAL A 142 5.77 -15.75 8.41
C VAL A 142 6.38 -16.95 9.12
N GLY A 143 5.57 -17.92 9.53
CA GLY A 143 6.06 -19.14 10.19
C GLY A 143 6.81 -20.07 9.24
N GLY A 144 6.36 -20.21 7.99
CA GLY A 144 6.96 -21.10 7.00
C GLY A 144 8.34 -20.66 6.52
N GLU A 145 8.55 -19.38 6.30
CA GLU A 145 9.85 -18.82 5.92
C GLU A 145 10.78 -18.62 7.13
N GLY A 146 10.23 -18.26 8.30
CA GLY A 146 11.00 -18.10 9.53
C GLY A 146 11.60 -19.39 10.07
N LEU A 147 11.00 -20.55 9.79
CA LEU A 147 11.52 -21.86 10.18
C LEU A 147 12.74 -22.32 9.35
N HIS A 148 12.97 -21.73 8.18
CA HIS A 148 14.02 -22.13 7.25
C HIS A 148 15.12 -21.06 7.07
N GLY A 149 15.00 -19.90 7.67
CA GLY A 149 15.95 -18.79 7.48
C GLY A 149 16.02 -17.88 8.70
N ALA A 150 17.15 -17.25 8.86
CA ALA A 150 17.59 -16.44 9.98
C ALA A 150 16.50 -15.54 10.62
N ASP A 151 16.66 -15.22 11.90
CA ASP A 151 15.86 -14.26 12.71
C ASP A 151 15.54 -12.94 12.00
N LYS A 152 16.32 -12.57 10.98
CA LYS A 152 16.13 -11.35 10.16
C LYS A 152 14.85 -11.36 9.33
N SER A 153 14.44 -12.50 8.77
CA SER A 153 13.21 -12.59 7.96
C SER A 153 11.98 -12.31 8.82
N LEU A 154 11.91 -12.89 10.02
CA LEU A 154 10.80 -12.65 10.95
C LEU A 154 10.68 -11.15 11.31
N VAL A 155 11.81 -10.48 11.58
CA VAL A 155 11.79 -9.02 11.84
C VAL A 155 11.29 -8.26 10.61
N GLY A 156 11.74 -8.65 9.41
CA GLY A 156 11.28 -8.07 8.15
C GLY A 156 9.77 -8.17 7.98
N ASP A 157 9.22 -9.36 8.20
CA ASP A 157 7.79 -9.65 8.07
C ASP A 157 6.95 -8.87 9.09
N LEU A 158 7.42 -8.77 10.34
CA LEU A 158 6.76 -7.97 11.38
C LEU A 158 6.77 -6.47 11.04
N LEU A 159 7.86 -5.95 10.47
CA LEU A 159 7.90 -4.57 9.97
C LEU A 159 6.87 -4.36 8.86
N LEU A 160 6.72 -5.31 7.93
CA LEU A 160 5.73 -5.25 6.86
C LEU A 160 4.30 -5.32 7.38
N ILE A 161 4.02 -6.16 8.36
CA ILE A 161 2.71 -6.20 9.04
C ILE A 161 2.42 -4.85 9.70
N GLY A 162 3.38 -4.29 10.45
CA GLY A 162 3.29 -2.96 11.04
C GLY A 162 3.07 -1.86 10.00
N ASN A 163 3.75 -1.95 8.85
CA ASN A 163 3.51 -1.09 7.69
C ASN A 163 2.05 -1.17 7.22
N GLY A 164 1.54 -2.39 7.03
CA GLY A 164 0.16 -2.62 6.60
C GLY A 164 -0.86 -2.01 7.56
N VAL A 165 -0.66 -2.15 8.86
CA VAL A 165 -1.52 -1.53 9.90
C VAL A 165 -1.46 0.01 9.81
N ALA A 166 -0.25 0.59 9.78
CA ALA A 166 -0.08 2.04 9.73
C ALA A 166 -0.71 2.65 8.48
N TYR A 167 -0.47 2.03 7.31
CA TYR A 167 -1.04 2.49 6.05
C TYR A 167 -2.56 2.34 6.01
N SER A 168 -3.11 1.27 6.57
CA SER A 168 -4.55 1.05 6.68
C SER A 168 -5.23 2.08 7.57
N LEU A 169 -4.63 2.42 8.72
CA LEU A 169 -5.11 3.51 9.56
C LEU A 169 -5.10 4.84 8.81
N TYR A 170 -4.02 5.14 8.09
CA TYR A 170 -3.97 6.31 7.21
C TYR A 170 -5.14 6.32 6.22
N LEU A 171 -5.38 5.23 5.49
CA LEU A 171 -6.46 5.13 4.50
C LEU A 171 -7.82 5.40 5.12
N VAL A 172 -8.11 4.76 6.27
CA VAL A 172 -9.41 4.91 6.94
C VAL A 172 -9.58 6.32 7.51
N LEU A 173 -8.55 6.87 8.17
CA LEU A 173 -8.64 8.19 8.80
C LEU A 173 -8.70 9.32 7.77
N SER A 174 -7.95 9.22 6.67
CA SER A 174 -7.87 10.28 5.65
C SER A 174 -9.06 10.30 4.69
N LYS A 175 -9.82 9.21 4.57
CA LYS A 175 -10.93 9.08 3.60
C LYS A 175 -11.93 10.26 3.59
N PRO A 176 -12.40 10.80 4.74
CA PRO A 176 -13.31 11.95 4.73
C PRO A 176 -12.65 13.22 4.17
N ASP A 177 -11.38 13.46 4.53
CA ASP A 177 -10.66 14.64 4.09
C ASP A 177 -10.24 14.54 2.62
N MET A 178 -9.93 13.34 2.12
CA MET A 178 -9.67 13.10 0.70
C MET A 178 -10.90 13.37 -0.19
N LYS A 179 -12.13 13.21 0.35
CA LYS A 179 -13.36 13.58 -0.36
C LYS A 179 -13.63 15.08 -0.35
N ARG A 180 -13.21 15.78 0.70
CA ARG A 180 -13.47 17.21 0.94
C ARG A 180 -12.39 18.10 0.36
N LEU A 181 -11.16 17.65 0.43
CA LEU A 181 -9.98 18.36 -0.07
C LEU A 181 -9.53 17.75 -1.40
N THR A 182 -8.73 18.47 -2.17
CA THR A 182 -8.12 17.94 -3.39
C THR A 182 -7.07 16.88 -3.03
N PRO A 183 -7.26 15.58 -3.37
CA PRO A 183 -6.38 14.49 -2.94
C PRO A 183 -4.92 14.71 -3.32
N GLN A 184 -4.67 15.18 -4.56
CA GLN A 184 -3.32 15.41 -5.09
C GLN A 184 -2.56 16.44 -4.25
N ARG A 185 -3.24 17.51 -3.82
CA ARG A 185 -2.67 18.54 -2.95
C ARG A 185 -2.37 18.01 -1.54
N VAL A 186 -3.29 17.21 -0.98
CA VAL A 186 -3.09 16.58 0.33
C VAL A 186 -1.84 15.70 0.29
N ILE A 187 -1.72 14.85 -0.74
CA ILE A 187 -0.59 13.93 -0.88
C ILE A 187 0.72 14.66 -1.11
N ALA A 188 0.73 15.69 -1.97
CA ALA A 188 1.93 16.52 -2.16
C ALA A 188 2.40 17.12 -0.82
N ARG A 189 1.47 17.61 0.01
CA ARG A 189 1.78 18.13 1.35
C ARG A 189 2.23 17.05 2.32
N MET A 190 1.62 15.86 2.27
CA MET A 190 2.03 14.72 3.10
C MET A 190 3.47 14.32 2.81
N PHE A 191 3.85 14.22 1.54
CA PHE A 191 5.23 13.90 1.16
C PHE A 191 6.21 15.00 1.57
N ALA A 192 5.85 16.29 1.42
CA ALA A 192 6.69 17.40 1.84
C ALA A 192 6.91 17.39 3.37
N ILE A 193 5.85 17.23 4.16
CA ILE A 193 5.93 17.12 5.63
C ILE A 193 6.70 15.86 6.02
N GLY A 194 6.43 14.73 5.35
CA GLY A 194 7.15 13.48 5.56
C GLY A 194 8.65 13.63 5.34
N ALA A 195 9.07 14.29 4.26
CA ALA A 195 10.48 14.57 4.00
C ALA A 195 11.13 15.40 5.11
N VAL A 196 10.42 16.42 5.63
CA VAL A 196 10.92 17.24 6.76
C VAL A 196 11.05 16.40 8.03
N ILE A 197 10.07 15.57 8.37
CA ILE A 197 10.11 14.72 9.57
C ILE A 197 11.17 13.62 9.44
N MET A 198 11.32 13.02 8.26
CA MET A 198 12.29 11.95 8.03
C MET A 198 13.74 12.43 8.00
N LEU A 199 13.98 13.71 7.70
CA LEU A 199 15.34 14.27 7.61
C LEU A 199 16.18 14.00 8.86
N PRO A 200 15.78 14.41 10.10
CA PRO A 200 16.58 14.15 11.29
C PRO A 200 16.72 12.66 11.60
N ILE A 201 15.70 11.85 11.29
CA ILE A 201 15.71 10.39 11.53
C ILE A 201 16.71 9.70 10.61
N SER A 202 16.79 10.13 9.35
CA SER A 202 17.68 9.55 8.34
C SER A 202 19.07 10.21 8.29
N ALA A 203 19.26 11.30 9.01
CA ALA A 203 20.50 12.11 8.94
C ALA A 203 21.76 11.29 9.19
N TRP A 204 21.75 10.45 10.22
CA TRP A 204 22.89 9.57 10.53
C TRP A 204 23.15 8.55 9.40
N SER A 205 22.12 7.91 8.90
CA SER A 205 22.23 6.95 7.81
C SER A 205 22.78 7.61 6.53
N MET A 206 22.29 8.80 6.21
CA MET A 206 22.78 9.58 5.07
C MET A 206 24.24 10.05 5.24
N TRP A 207 24.63 10.41 6.46
CA TRP A 207 26.00 10.81 6.76
C TRP A 207 26.99 9.67 6.61
N THR A 208 26.60 8.48 7.04
CA THR A 208 27.45 7.27 6.97
C THR A 208 27.34 6.53 5.63
N GLU A 209 26.45 6.98 4.73
CA GLU A 209 26.26 6.34 3.42
C GLU A 209 27.50 6.49 2.55
N LYS A 210 27.88 5.42 1.88
CA LYS A 210 29.04 5.40 0.98
C LYS A 210 28.64 5.85 -0.43
N TRP A 211 28.27 7.12 -0.57
CA TRP A 211 27.70 7.69 -1.80
C TRP A 211 28.51 7.39 -3.06
N ALA A 212 29.84 7.44 -2.97
CA ALA A 212 30.74 7.20 -4.10
C ALA A 212 30.75 5.74 -4.58
N SER A 213 30.33 4.79 -3.73
CA SER A 213 30.28 3.36 -4.08
C SER A 213 28.91 2.91 -4.62
N ILE A 214 27.93 3.81 -4.64
CA ILE A 214 26.59 3.48 -5.13
C ILE A 214 26.60 3.40 -6.65
N PRO A 215 26.31 2.22 -7.24
CA PRO A 215 26.35 2.06 -8.68
C PRO A 215 25.21 2.84 -9.36
N GLY A 216 25.42 3.25 -10.62
CA GLY A 216 24.43 3.98 -11.41
C GLY A 216 23.09 3.22 -11.54
N THR A 217 23.13 1.89 -11.54
CA THR A 217 21.91 1.05 -11.57
C THR A 217 21.03 1.24 -10.34
N ALA A 218 21.60 1.45 -9.16
CA ALA A 218 20.84 1.72 -7.95
C ALA A 218 20.19 3.12 -7.97
N TRP A 219 20.85 4.10 -8.57
CA TRP A 219 20.25 5.42 -8.82
C TRP A 219 19.10 5.34 -9.84
N LEU A 220 19.25 4.55 -10.91
CA LEU A 220 18.16 4.29 -11.85
C LEU A 220 16.99 3.58 -11.19
N ALA A 221 17.26 2.62 -10.29
CA ALA A 221 16.24 1.97 -9.48
C ALA A 221 15.46 3.00 -8.64
N LEU A 222 16.17 3.91 -7.97
CA LEU A 222 15.57 4.96 -7.16
C LEU A 222 14.73 5.93 -8.00
N LEU A 223 15.24 6.38 -9.15
CA LEU A 223 14.49 7.23 -10.09
C LEU A 223 13.24 6.53 -10.60
N PHE A 224 13.33 5.25 -10.95
CA PHE A 224 12.18 4.46 -11.36
C PHE A 224 11.12 4.41 -10.25
N VAL A 225 11.52 4.15 -9.01
CA VAL A 225 10.61 4.04 -7.87
C VAL A 225 9.91 5.37 -7.57
N ILE A 226 10.60 6.49 -7.75
CA ILE A 226 10.02 7.83 -7.63
C ILE A 226 9.02 8.09 -8.78
N ALA A 227 9.46 7.95 -10.02
CA ALA A 227 8.66 8.31 -11.19
C ALA A 227 7.51 7.33 -11.48
N GLY A 228 7.77 6.02 -11.41
CA GLY A 228 6.83 4.96 -11.73
C GLY A 228 5.81 4.73 -10.62
N PRO A 229 6.13 3.92 -9.60
CA PRO A 229 5.15 3.52 -8.59
C PRO A 229 4.69 4.65 -7.66
N THR A 230 5.46 5.72 -7.48
CA THR A 230 5.03 6.83 -6.61
C THR A 230 4.27 7.92 -7.37
N VAL A 231 4.71 8.31 -8.55
CA VAL A 231 4.06 9.40 -9.30
C VAL A 231 3.11 8.86 -10.36
N ALA A 232 3.62 8.08 -11.33
CA ALA A 232 2.81 7.63 -12.45
C ALA A 232 1.69 6.66 -12.04
N ALA A 233 1.98 5.66 -11.20
CA ALA A 233 0.96 4.71 -10.74
C ALA A 233 -0.13 5.43 -9.94
N TYR A 234 0.26 6.41 -9.11
CA TYR A 234 -0.69 7.20 -8.35
C TYR A 234 -1.64 8.01 -9.27
N LEU A 235 -1.09 8.68 -10.29
CA LEU A 235 -1.88 9.47 -11.24
C LEU A 235 -2.80 8.57 -12.08
N LEU A 236 -2.29 7.44 -12.58
CA LEU A 236 -3.07 6.47 -13.33
C LEU A 236 -4.18 5.86 -12.49
N ASN A 237 -3.90 5.52 -11.23
CA ASN A 237 -4.89 4.97 -10.31
C ASN A 237 -6.00 5.98 -9.99
N ALA A 238 -5.63 7.24 -9.73
CA ALA A 238 -6.60 8.32 -9.51
C ALA A 238 -7.45 8.57 -10.77
N TRP A 239 -6.82 8.54 -11.96
CA TRP A 239 -7.54 8.65 -13.23
C TRP A 239 -8.52 7.49 -13.44
N ALA A 240 -8.08 6.26 -13.20
CA ALA A 240 -8.94 5.08 -13.32
C ALA A 240 -10.13 5.15 -12.36
N LEU A 241 -9.92 5.50 -11.09
CA LEU A 241 -10.98 5.68 -10.09
C LEU A 241 -12.03 6.71 -10.49
N ALA A 242 -11.64 7.74 -11.26
CA ALA A 242 -12.59 8.73 -11.77
C ALA A 242 -13.45 8.19 -12.94
N HIS A 243 -13.04 7.08 -13.58
CA HIS A 243 -13.69 6.55 -14.78
C HIS A 243 -14.28 5.14 -14.61
N THR A 244 -14.12 4.51 -13.44
CA THR A 244 -14.66 3.18 -13.17
C THR A 244 -14.96 2.98 -11.68
N ASP A 245 -15.60 1.86 -11.36
CA ASP A 245 -15.92 1.49 -9.99
C ASP A 245 -14.67 1.10 -9.18
N SER A 246 -14.69 1.45 -7.91
CA SER A 246 -13.60 1.11 -6.98
C SER A 246 -13.36 -0.40 -6.86
N SER A 247 -14.37 -1.22 -7.09
CA SER A 247 -14.25 -2.69 -7.09
C SER A 247 -13.36 -3.21 -8.22
N LEU A 248 -13.47 -2.63 -9.44
CA LEU A 248 -12.60 -3.00 -10.55
C LEU A 248 -11.15 -2.60 -10.25
N VAL A 249 -10.93 -1.39 -9.71
CA VAL A 249 -9.59 -0.94 -9.28
C VAL A 249 -9.00 -1.88 -8.24
N ALA A 250 -9.78 -2.27 -7.23
CA ALA A 250 -9.36 -3.21 -6.20
C ALA A 250 -8.98 -4.59 -6.74
N THR A 251 -9.66 -5.06 -7.78
CA THR A 251 -9.35 -6.36 -8.42
C THR A 251 -7.90 -6.41 -8.93
N TYR A 252 -7.38 -5.31 -9.48
CA TYR A 252 -6.01 -5.26 -9.97
C TYR A 252 -4.94 -5.27 -8.86
N ILE A 253 -5.30 -4.96 -7.62
CA ILE A 253 -4.37 -5.10 -6.47
C ILE A 253 -4.00 -6.57 -6.27
N TYR A 254 -4.93 -7.50 -6.47
CA TYR A 254 -4.67 -8.93 -6.32
C TYR A 254 -3.82 -9.54 -7.44
N VAL A 255 -3.64 -8.83 -8.54
CA VAL A 255 -2.71 -9.23 -9.61
C VAL A 255 -1.25 -8.97 -9.20
N GLN A 256 -1.01 -8.00 -8.32
CA GLN A 256 0.35 -7.58 -7.92
C GLN A 256 1.19 -8.72 -7.33
N PRO A 257 0.73 -9.53 -6.36
CA PRO A 257 1.55 -10.62 -5.82
C PRO A 257 1.92 -11.65 -6.88
N VAL A 258 0.98 -11.98 -7.78
CA VAL A 258 1.25 -12.94 -8.87
C VAL A 258 2.35 -12.41 -9.79
N LEU A 259 2.26 -11.16 -10.21
CA LEU A 259 3.30 -10.51 -11.01
C LEU A 259 4.61 -10.41 -10.23
N THR A 260 4.57 -10.07 -8.94
CA THR A 260 5.78 -9.93 -8.12
C THR A 260 6.49 -11.27 -7.95
N ILE A 261 5.76 -12.35 -7.72
CA ILE A 261 6.30 -13.72 -7.65
C ILE A 261 7.09 -14.05 -8.93
N ILE A 262 6.48 -13.81 -10.10
CA ILE A 262 7.12 -14.07 -11.39
C ILE A 262 8.36 -13.18 -11.57
N LEU A 263 8.24 -11.89 -11.31
CA LEU A 263 9.32 -10.93 -11.46
C LEU A 263 10.46 -11.19 -10.47
N ALA A 264 10.16 -11.55 -9.21
CA ALA A 264 11.15 -11.87 -8.20
C ALA A 264 11.93 -13.15 -8.54
N ALA A 265 11.25 -14.18 -9.06
CA ALA A 265 11.89 -15.38 -9.54
C ALA A 265 12.85 -15.09 -10.71
N ILE A 266 12.44 -14.24 -11.68
CA ILE A 266 13.24 -13.92 -12.86
C ILE A 266 14.40 -12.98 -12.54
N PHE A 267 14.16 -11.91 -11.79
CA PHE A 267 15.15 -10.83 -11.61
C PHE A 267 15.98 -10.93 -10.32
N LEU A 268 15.47 -11.62 -9.30
CA LEU A 268 16.13 -11.77 -8.00
C LEU A 268 16.56 -13.21 -7.73
N GLY A 269 16.15 -14.17 -8.55
CA GLY A 269 16.42 -15.60 -8.33
C GLY A 269 15.74 -16.15 -7.06
N GLU A 270 14.66 -15.49 -6.60
CA GLU A 270 13.92 -15.92 -5.40
C GLU A 270 13.23 -17.27 -5.67
N THR A 271 13.43 -18.22 -4.76
CA THR A 271 12.72 -19.51 -4.76
C THR A 271 11.42 -19.39 -3.98
N ILE A 272 10.33 -19.83 -4.60
CA ILE A 272 9.00 -19.72 -3.99
C ILE A 272 8.73 -20.99 -3.20
N GLN A 273 8.58 -20.83 -1.90
CA GLN A 273 8.19 -21.92 -1.02
C GLN A 273 6.71 -22.28 -1.23
N PRO A 274 6.32 -23.58 -1.25
CA PRO A 274 4.92 -23.97 -1.38
C PRO A 274 4.00 -23.33 -0.34
N ILE A 275 4.50 -23.10 0.87
CA ILE A 275 3.75 -22.43 1.94
C ILE A 275 3.36 -20.99 1.56
N ALA A 276 4.18 -20.27 0.79
CA ALA A 276 3.87 -18.92 0.32
C ALA A 276 2.67 -18.92 -0.63
N ILE A 277 2.53 -19.96 -1.47
CA ILE A 277 1.38 -20.13 -2.36
C ILE A 277 0.11 -20.40 -1.55
N VAL A 278 0.18 -21.32 -0.57
CA VAL A 278 -0.94 -21.63 0.33
C VAL A 278 -1.37 -20.39 1.10
N ALA A 279 -0.42 -19.66 1.66
CA ALA A 279 -0.67 -18.41 2.39
C ALA A 279 -1.32 -17.35 1.50
N ALA A 280 -0.85 -17.17 0.26
CA ALA A 280 -1.44 -16.24 -0.69
C ALA A 280 -2.91 -16.59 -0.99
N VAL A 281 -3.22 -17.89 -1.22
CA VAL A 281 -4.60 -18.37 -1.44
C VAL A 281 -5.47 -18.09 -0.21
N MET A 282 -4.97 -18.34 1.01
CA MET A 282 -5.72 -18.05 2.25
C MET A 282 -5.99 -16.55 2.41
N ILE A 283 -4.99 -15.71 2.16
CA ILE A 283 -5.15 -14.24 2.25
C ILE A 283 -6.17 -13.76 1.21
N PHE A 284 -6.07 -14.20 -0.04
CA PHE A 284 -7.03 -13.81 -1.09
C PHE A 284 -8.45 -14.27 -0.78
N ALA A 285 -8.63 -15.50 -0.31
CA ALA A 285 -9.94 -16.01 0.11
C ALA A 285 -10.49 -15.21 1.30
N GLY A 286 -9.64 -14.89 2.27
CA GLY A 286 -10.01 -14.06 3.43
C GLY A 286 -10.42 -12.64 3.03
N VAL A 287 -9.66 -11.98 2.16
CA VAL A 287 -10.00 -10.64 1.66
C VAL A 287 -11.29 -10.67 0.84
N TYR A 288 -11.47 -11.67 -0.02
CA TYR A 288 -12.71 -11.85 -0.79
C TYR A 288 -13.92 -12.02 0.14
N LEU A 289 -13.80 -12.88 1.15
CA LEU A 289 -14.87 -13.11 2.13
C LEU A 289 -15.19 -11.85 2.95
N ALA A 290 -14.16 -11.13 3.39
CA ALA A 290 -14.29 -9.87 4.13
C ALA A 290 -14.94 -8.75 3.29
N GLY A 291 -14.74 -8.75 1.98
CA GLY A 291 -15.31 -7.77 1.05
C GLY A 291 -16.79 -8.02 0.69
N ARG A 292 -17.39 -9.15 1.09
CA ARG A 292 -18.80 -9.42 0.79
C ARG A 292 -19.74 -8.44 1.48
N PRO A 293 -20.77 -7.94 0.79
CA PRO A 293 -21.80 -7.12 1.42
C PRO A 293 -22.45 -7.91 2.58
N ALA A 294 -22.75 -7.21 3.68
CA ALA A 294 -23.54 -7.82 4.73
C ALA A 294 -24.95 -8.17 4.18
N PRO A 295 -25.55 -9.32 4.54
CA PRO A 295 -26.92 -9.60 4.21
C PRO A 295 -27.81 -8.41 4.63
N PRO A 296 -28.86 -8.07 3.84
CA PRO A 296 -29.83 -7.07 4.29
C PRO A 296 -30.32 -7.46 5.68
N ALA A 297 -30.37 -6.48 6.60
CA ALA A 297 -30.98 -6.72 7.91
C ALA A 297 -32.41 -7.23 7.65
N ALA A 298 -32.75 -8.38 8.23
CA ALA A 298 -34.13 -8.87 8.19
C ALA A 298 -35.03 -7.73 8.63
N LEU A 299 -35.97 -7.34 7.78
CA LEU A 299 -36.98 -6.37 8.14
C LEU A 299 -37.64 -6.88 9.44
N PRO A 300 -37.87 -6.03 10.46
CA PRO A 300 -38.62 -6.46 11.62
C PRO A 300 -39.95 -7.04 11.11
N GLU A 301 -40.23 -8.27 11.51
CA GLU A 301 -41.55 -8.87 11.22
C GLU A 301 -42.60 -7.84 11.62
N ALA A 302 -43.47 -7.49 10.65
CA ALA A 302 -44.59 -6.63 10.91
C ALA A 302 -45.40 -7.26 12.04
N VAL A 303 -45.46 -6.58 13.17
CA VAL A 303 -46.31 -6.98 14.30
C VAL A 303 -47.71 -7.15 13.73
N PRO A 304 -48.32 -8.35 13.79
CA PRO A 304 -49.67 -8.55 13.32
C PRO A 304 -50.59 -7.55 14.07
N GLY A 305 -51.30 -6.74 13.30
CA GLY A 305 -52.23 -5.75 13.87
C GLY A 305 -53.12 -6.45 14.89
N GLY A 306 -53.17 -5.87 16.11
CA GLY A 306 -54.15 -6.25 17.08
C GLY A 306 -55.57 -6.04 16.53
N PRO A 307 -56.55 -6.82 16.99
CA PRO A 307 -57.94 -6.70 16.53
C PRO A 307 -58.50 -5.34 16.90
N ASP A 308 -59.28 -4.78 15.98
CA ASP A 308 -60.15 -3.57 16.14
C ASP A 308 -61.14 -3.69 17.29
#